data_95de9bd800525ad5537bc7654c09c057
#
_entry.id   95de9bd800525ad5537bc7654c09c057
#
_cell.length_a   1.000
_cell.length_b   1.000
_cell.length_c   1.000
_cell.angle_alpha   90.00
_cell.angle_beta   90.00
_cell.angle_gamma   90.00
#
_symmetry.space_group_name_H-M   'P 1'
#
loop_
_entity.id
_entity.type
_entity.pdbx_description
1 polymer ?
#
loop_
_entity_poly.entity_id
_entity_poly.type
_entity_poly.pdbx_seq_one_letter_code
_entity_poly.pdbx_strand_id
1 'polypeptide(L)'
;MCTLMILPGCSFPGFKPRPSTPEQPAPKQGTYIAMLLPTSGSLGSITTKIMRGANLAASELRQKGQNVTVTLIGTSGNWQQKLSQLPPEYTVIGGPLQKKIYDQAKNSGLTSQRMFFAFMGKIDSGDEGRTAWRFFASAEDQVDAVAGLVNDLGIRSVGAFYPMSDSFSVRMTNLLEQQLADKGIAMHRATYSSSDPSGMSLSAKALAGGQVEAVFLPDSWKNIPGVHSALVANGEDALVEMGTMLWANNLDNKGLPSASSYPLLVYPSNFVRSMAPAQLASGGHDGWDALGYDFVRFASRLHMTQRVSGSQANSLIRQAALMNFAQAPISYDNAGIAHQKLFMMQPSLQGGILLNKSTLQSTRSSLKEGAAERLKQQAEKRQEEGTGAAEGGISAEPGTAQAATL
;
A
#
# COMPACT_ATOMS: atom_id res chain seq x y z
N MET A 1 -41.63 -42.55 78.91
CA MET A 1 -41.35 -43.82 78.22
C MET A 1 -41.38 -43.50 76.71
N CYS A 2 -40.25 -43.24 76.07
CA CYS A 2 -40.14 -43.04 74.64
C CYS A 2 -39.55 -44.30 74.01
N THR A 3 -40.35 -44.94 73.19
CA THR A 3 -39.96 -46.14 72.46
C THR A 3 -39.22 -45.77 71.18
N LEU A 4 -37.95 -46.15 71.08
CA LEU A 4 -37.10 -45.93 69.92
C LEU A 4 -37.40 -47.08 68.95
N MET A 5 -37.94 -46.73 67.73
CA MET A 5 -38.09 -47.69 66.63
C MET A 5 -36.81 -47.64 65.77
N ILE A 6 -36.08 -48.75 65.69
CA ILE A 6 -34.97 -49.00 64.80
C ILE A 6 -35.50 -49.54 63.50
N LEU A 7 -35.26 -48.77 62.38
CA LEU A 7 -35.54 -49.22 61.01
C LEU A 7 -34.33 -49.95 60.41
N PRO A 8 -34.47 -51.05 59.67
CA PRO A 8 -33.40 -51.79 59.09
C PRO A 8 -32.83 -51.04 57.81
N GLY A 9 -31.54 -50.94 57.71
CA GLY A 9 -30.84 -50.28 56.63
C GLY A 9 -30.99 -51.02 55.29
N CYS A 10 -31.44 -50.34 54.25
CA CYS A 10 -31.36 -50.80 52.87
C CYS A 10 -29.93 -50.61 52.33
N SER A 11 -29.27 -51.71 52.05
CA SER A 11 -27.99 -51.74 51.36
C SER A 11 -28.17 -51.30 49.86
N PHE A 12 -27.68 -50.14 49.47
CA PHE A 12 -27.66 -49.75 48.08
C PHE A 12 -26.52 -50.50 47.33
N PRO A 13 -26.79 -51.05 46.12
CA PRO A 13 -25.75 -51.71 45.33
C PRO A 13 -24.68 -50.65 44.88
N GLY A 14 -23.44 -51.03 45.10
CA GLY A 14 -22.25 -50.17 44.91
C GLY A 14 -22.20 -49.42 43.59
N PHE A 15 -22.17 -48.10 43.69
CA PHE A 15 -21.77 -47.23 42.59
C PHE A 15 -20.29 -47.53 42.25
N LYS A 16 -20.04 -48.20 41.13
CA LYS A 16 -18.69 -48.25 40.55
C LYS A 16 -18.31 -46.82 40.12
N PRO A 17 -17.19 -46.27 40.57
CA PRO A 17 -16.75 -44.96 40.10
C PRO A 17 -16.59 -45.04 38.59
N ARG A 18 -17.26 -44.12 37.84
CA ARG A 18 -17.02 -43.93 36.40
C ARG A 18 -15.53 -43.60 36.23
N PRO A 19 -14.86 -44.21 35.24
CA PRO A 19 -13.50 -43.79 34.94
C PRO A 19 -13.53 -42.28 34.65
N SER A 20 -12.72 -41.52 35.38
CA SER A 20 -12.55 -40.10 35.17
C SER A 20 -12.03 -39.90 33.73
N THR A 21 -12.83 -39.30 32.87
CA THR A 21 -12.40 -38.80 31.59
C THR A 21 -11.12 -37.96 31.84
N PRO A 22 -10.01 -38.16 31.12
CA PRO A 22 -8.82 -37.35 31.31
C PRO A 22 -9.20 -35.87 31.28
N GLU A 23 -8.95 -35.19 32.36
CA GLU A 23 -9.24 -33.75 32.48
C GLU A 23 -8.46 -33.04 31.37
N GLN A 24 -9.21 -32.54 30.40
CA GLN A 24 -8.62 -31.80 29.30
C GLN A 24 -7.93 -30.59 29.92
N PRO A 25 -6.62 -30.39 29.69
CA PRO A 25 -5.89 -29.31 30.34
C PRO A 25 -6.62 -28.00 30.07
N ALA A 26 -6.86 -27.21 31.12
CA ALA A 26 -7.51 -25.91 31.00
C ALA A 26 -6.82 -25.06 29.92
N PRO A 27 -7.57 -24.43 29.03
CA PRO A 27 -6.99 -23.64 27.96
C PRO A 27 -6.05 -22.60 28.56
N LYS A 28 -4.79 -22.58 28.10
CA LYS A 28 -3.79 -21.62 28.55
C LYS A 28 -4.31 -20.22 28.22
N GLN A 29 -4.57 -19.41 29.25
CA GLN A 29 -4.94 -18.00 29.03
C GLN A 29 -3.79 -17.28 28.31
N GLY A 30 -4.01 -16.90 27.05
CA GLY A 30 -3.00 -16.19 26.24
C GLY A 30 -3.46 -15.97 24.81
N THR A 31 -2.81 -15.09 24.12
CA THR A 31 -3.00 -14.84 22.68
C THR A 31 -1.90 -15.57 21.91
N TYR A 32 -2.30 -16.51 21.05
CA TYR A 32 -1.39 -17.31 20.24
C TYR A 32 -1.57 -16.95 18.77
N ILE A 33 -0.53 -16.45 18.13
CA ILE A 33 -0.54 -15.93 16.75
C ILE A 33 0.45 -16.73 15.94
N ALA A 34 0.04 -17.28 14.80
CA ALA A 34 0.98 -17.79 13.81
C ALA A 34 1.13 -16.79 12.66
N MET A 35 2.38 -16.56 12.26
CA MET A 35 2.74 -15.70 11.12
C MET A 35 3.14 -16.59 9.96
N LEU A 36 2.30 -16.69 8.93
CA LEU A 36 2.53 -17.50 7.72
C LEU A 36 3.24 -16.65 6.66
N LEU A 37 4.56 -16.66 6.65
CA LEU A 37 5.37 -15.75 5.85
C LEU A 37 6.51 -16.47 5.11
N PRO A 38 6.96 -15.98 3.94
CA PRO A 38 8.10 -16.54 3.21
C PRO A 38 9.41 -16.26 3.95
N THR A 39 10.21 -17.31 4.22
CA THR A 39 11.50 -17.20 4.93
C THR A 39 12.71 -17.11 4.01
N SER A 40 12.50 -17.16 2.69
CA SER A 40 13.56 -17.13 1.68
C SER A 40 13.13 -16.34 0.44
N GLY A 41 14.06 -16.11 -0.49
CA GLY A 41 13.85 -15.33 -1.70
C GLY A 41 13.72 -13.84 -1.43
N SER A 42 13.20 -13.11 -2.42
CA SER A 42 13.06 -11.63 -2.35
C SER A 42 12.16 -11.13 -1.23
N LEU A 43 11.21 -11.96 -0.77
CA LEU A 43 10.30 -11.61 0.32
C LEU A 43 10.82 -11.97 1.72
N GLY A 44 11.95 -12.68 1.83
CA GLY A 44 12.52 -13.05 3.13
C GLY A 44 12.92 -11.85 3.98
N SER A 45 13.44 -10.79 3.35
CA SER A 45 13.75 -9.52 4.03
C SER A 45 12.51 -8.81 4.58
N ILE A 46 11.40 -8.89 3.87
CA ILE A 46 10.10 -8.37 4.31
C ILE A 46 9.62 -9.13 5.54
N THR A 47 9.72 -10.47 5.52
CA THR A 47 9.40 -11.30 6.69
C THR A 47 10.21 -10.92 7.92
N THR A 48 11.51 -10.68 7.77
CA THR A 48 12.37 -10.24 8.88
C THR A 48 11.85 -8.95 9.51
N LYS A 49 11.44 -7.97 8.72
CA LYS A 49 10.87 -6.71 9.19
C LYS A 49 9.52 -6.92 9.90
N ILE A 50 8.58 -7.64 9.27
CA ILE A 50 7.28 -7.95 9.88
C ILE A 50 7.47 -8.64 11.24
N MET A 51 8.37 -9.62 11.32
CA MET A 51 8.65 -10.34 12.56
C MET A 51 9.32 -9.46 13.61
N ARG A 52 10.18 -8.52 13.21
CA ARG A 52 10.79 -7.55 14.11
C ARG A 52 9.72 -6.68 14.80
N GLY A 53 8.79 -6.13 14.03
CA GLY A 53 7.66 -5.37 14.56
C GLY A 53 6.71 -6.22 15.41
N ALA A 54 6.39 -7.44 14.95
CA ALA A 54 5.55 -8.37 15.69
C ALA A 54 6.16 -8.74 17.07
N ASN A 55 7.45 -9.00 17.13
CA ASN A 55 8.16 -9.31 18.39
C ASN A 55 8.24 -8.10 19.33
N LEU A 56 8.39 -6.88 18.78
CA LEU A 56 8.32 -5.65 19.55
C LEU A 56 6.97 -5.50 20.24
N ALA A 57 5.87 -5.61 19.48
CA ALA A 57 4.52 -5.55 20.05
C ALA A 57 4.26 -6.65 21.08
N ALA A 58 4.68 -7.88 20.80
CA ALA A 58 4.52 -8.99 21.74
C ALA A 58 5.30 -8.75 23.05
N SER A 59 6.49 -8.14 22.96
CA SER A 59 7.29 -7.76 24.15
C SER A 59 6.57 -6.70 24.99
N GLU A 60 6.06 -5.64 24.36
CA GLU A 60 5.31 -4.58 25.05
C GLU A 60 4.03 -5.11 25.73
N LEU A 61 3.29 -6.00 25.05
CA LEU A 61 2.09 -6.61 25.60
C LEU A 61 2.41 -7.51 26.80
N ARG A 62 3.50 -8.28 26.75
CA ARG A 62 3.97 -9.09 27.88
C ARG A 62 4.40 -8.22 29.07
N GLN A 63 5.06 -7.09 28.85
CA GLN A 63 5.39 -6.13 29.90
C GLN A 63 4.14 -5.55 30.58
N LYS A 64 3.00 -5.49 29.86
CA LYS A 64 1.69 -5.09 30.40
C LYS A 64 0.90 -6.26 31.02
N GLY A 65 1.53 -7.41 31.22
CA GLY A 65 0.92 -8.59 31.84
C GLY A 65 0.07 -9.46 30.91
N GLN A 66 0.08 -9.20 29.59
CA GLN A 66 -0.62 -10.03 28.61
C GLN A 66 0.27 -11.17 28.13
N ASN A 67 -0.23 -12.41 28.17
CA ASN A 67 0.51 -13.55 27.62
C ASN A 67 0.30 -13.62 26.11
N VAL A 68 1.32 -13.21 25.33
CA VAL A 68 1.29 -13.21 23.85
C VAL A 68 2.45 -14.02 23.29
N THR A 69 2.12 -14.99 22.46
CA THR A 69 3.06 -15.86 21.75
C THR A 69 2.91 -15.66 20.25
N VAL A 70 4.00 -15.36 19.55
CA VAL A 70 4.06 -15.22 18.09
C VAL A 70 4.99 -16.30 17.54
N THR A 71 4.48 -17.10 16.60
CA THR A 71 5.22 -18.20 15.97
C THR A 71 5.28 -18.01 14.46
N LEU A 72 6.49 -18.04 13.90
CA LEU A 72 6.68 -17.96 12.44
C LEU A 72 6.53 -19.35 11.80
N ILE A 73 5.69 -19.46 10.78
CA ILE A 73 5.56 -20.59 9.88
C ILE A 73 6.07 -20.15 8.50
N GLY A 74 7.20 -20.69 8.08
CA GLY A 74 7.77 -20.41 6.75
C GLY A 74 6.95 -21.07 5.64
N THR A 75 6.66 -20.33 4.56
CA THR A 75 5.81 -20.81 3.44
C THR A 75 6.52 -21.76 2.46
N SER A 76 7.70 -22.30 2.82
CA SER A 76 8.42 -23.32 2.05
C SER A 76 8.21 -24.73 2.62
N GLY A 77 8.37 -25.73 1.76
CA GLY A 77 8.27 -27.15 2.15
C GLY A 77 6.87 -27.54 2.65
N ASN A 78 6.81 -28.28 3.74
CA ASN A 78 5.58 -28.84 4.32
C ASN A 78 4.84 -27.90 5.28
N TRP A 79 4.74 -26.61 4.94
CA TRP A 79 4.15 -25.59 5.81
C TRP A 79 2.69 -25.86 6.19
N GLN A 80 1.87 -26.48 5.29
CA GLN A 80 0.49 -26.83 5.60
C GLN A 80 0.42 -27.83 6.77
N GLN A 81 1.28 -28.84 6.75
CA GLN A 81 1.39 -29.81 7.85
C GLN A 81 1.82 -29.12 9.15
N LYS A 82 2.84 -28.25 9.09
CA LYS A 82 3.29 -27.49 10.27
C LYS A 82 2.17 -26.62 10.85
N LEU A 83 1.41 -25.94 9.98
CA LEU A 83 0.28 -25.10 10.41
C LEU A 83 -0.88 -25.92 10.98
N SER A 84 -1.19 -27.09 10.39
CA SER A 84 -2.25 -27.99 10.89
C SER A 84 -1.90 -28.63 12.23
N GLN A 85 -0.62 -28.85 12.50
CA GLN A 85 -0.10 -29.43 13.75
C GLN A 85 0.00 -28.41 14.90
N LEU A 86 -0.16 -27.09 14.62
CA LEU A 86 -0.19 -26.12 15.73
C LEU A 86 -1.37 -26.43 16.68
N PRO A 87 -1.16 -26.23 17.98
CA PRO A 87 -2.23 -26.33 18.96
C PRO A 87 -3.46 -25.50 18.59
N PRO A 88 -4.66 -25.90 19.01
CA PRO A 88 -5.91 -25.22 18.66
C PRO A 88 -5.96 -23.75 19.11
N GLU A 89 -5.18 -23.38 20.11
CA GLU A 89 -5.07 -22.00 20.63
C GLU A 89 -4.53 -21.02 19.59
N TYR A 90 -3.78 -21.49 18.56
CA TYR A 90 -3.35 -20.65 17.44
C TYR A 90 -4.50 -20.37 16.48
N THR A 91 -5.50 -19.64 16.95
CA THR A 91 -6.70 -19.32 16.18
C THR A 91 -6.45 -18.29 15.10
N VAL A 92 -5.53 -17.34 15.32
CA VAL A 92 -5.26 -16.19 14.46
C VAL A 92 -3.99 -16.39 13.65
N ILE A 93 -4.11 -16.26 12.34
CA ILE A 93 -3.01 -16.38 11.37
C ILE A 93 -2.79 -15.04 10.69
N GLY A 94 -1.59 -14.47 10.83
CA GLY A 94 -1.13 -13.31 10.07
C GLY A 94 -0.45 -13.72 8.78
N GLY A 95 -0.80 -13.08 7.68
CA GLY A 95 -0.36 -13.48 6.34
C GLY A 95 -1.38 -14.40 5.63
N PRO A 96 -1.05 -14.92 4.46
CA PRO A 96 0.25 -14.80 3.77
C PRO A 96 0.43 -13.46 3.04
N LEU A 97 1.64 -13.27 2.46
CA LEU A 97 1.97 -12.17 1.54
C LEU A 97 1.61 -12.47 0.08
N GLN A 98 1.38 -13.73 -0.27
CA GLN A 98 1.25 -14.19 -1.65
C GLN A 98 -0.07 -14.93 -1.86
N LYS A 99 -0.78 -14.57 -2.95
CA LYS A 99 -2.05 -15.23 -3.33
C LYS A 99 -1.89 -16.75 -3.47
N LYS A 100 -0.82 -17.23 -4.10
CA LYS A 100 -0.57 -18.67 -4.26
C LYS A 100 -0.61 -19.42 -2.92
N ILE A 101 -0.03 -18.86 -1.88
CA ILE A 101 0.00 -19.48 -0.54
C ILE A 101 -1.40 -19.44 0.09
N TYR A 102 -2.13 -18.34 -0.11
CA TYR A 102 -3.52 -18.24 0.31
C TYR A 102 -4.40 -19.30 -0.35
N ASP A 103 -4.31 -19.43 -1.67
CA ASP A 103 -5.07 -20.42 -2.43
C ASP A 103 -4.76 -21.87 -1.97
N GLN A 104 -3.50 -22.17 -1.67
CA GLN A 104 -3.10 -23.45 -1.08
C GLN A 104 -3.70 -23.68 0.31
N ALA A 105 -3.73 -22.65 1.17
CA ALA A 105 -4.36 -22.73 2.49
C ALA A 105 -5.86 -22.98 2.39
N LYS A 106 -6.52 -22.30 1.45
CA LYS A 106 -7.95 -22.47 1.17
C LYS A 106 -8.25 -23.88 0.67
N ASN A 107 -7.52 -24.36 -0.33
CA ASN A 107 -7.73 -25.68 -0.94
C ASN A 107 -7.45 -26.82 0.05
N SER A 108 -6.57 -26.61 1.03
CA SER A 108 -6.32 -27.58 2.11
C SER A 108 -7.29 -27.46 3.29
N GLY A 109 -8.29 -26.56 3.24
CA GLY A 109 -9.29 -26.39 4.29
C GLY A 109 -8.78 -25.64 5.54
N LEU A 110 -7.55 -25.12 5.55
CA LEU A 110 -6.97 -24.42 6.69
C LEU A 110 -7.70 -23.11 7.00
N THR A 111 -8.22 -22.41 6.01
CA THR A 111 -8.97 -21.16 6.18
C THR A 111 -10.34 -21.38 6.86
N SER A 112 -10.88 -22.59 6.83
CA SER A 112 -12.08 -22.95 7.58
C SER A 112 -11.83 -23.38 9.03
N GLN A 113 -10.56 -23.64 9.37
CA GLN A 113 -10.16 -24.05 10.72
C GLN A 113 -9.64 -22.87 11.56
N ARG A 114 -9.04 -21.85 10.92
CA ARG A 114 -8.37 -20.71 11.59
C ARG A 114 -8.76 -19.39 10.93
N MET A 115 -8.58 -18.29 11.66
CA MET A 115 -8.86 -16.93 11.19
C MET A 115 -7.63 -16.39 10.44
N PHE A 116 -7.73 -16.22 9.12
CA PHE A 116 -6.65 -15.72 8.29
C PHE A 116 -6.77 -14.22 8.05
N PHE A 117 -5.70 -13.48 8.32
CA PHE A 117 -5.56 -12.06 8.04
C PHE A 117 -4.43 -11.87 7.02
N ALA A 118 -4.79 -11.79 5.75
CA ALA A 118 -3.84 -11.73 4.64
C ALA A 118 -3.13 -10.37 4.57
N PHE A 119 -1.81 -10.39 4.40
CA PHE A 119 -0.96 -9.21 4.20
C PHE A 119 -0.73 -8.95 2.71
N MET A 120 -1.80 -8.95 1.95
CA MET A 120 -1.80 -8.72 0.51
C MET A 120 -2.97 -7.83 0.11
N GLY A 121 -2.80 -7.08 -0.98
CA GLY A 121 -3.76 -6.06 -1.39
C GLY A 121 -5.08 -6.60 -1.97
N LYS A 122 -5.23 -7.93 -2.12
CA LYS A 122 -6.45 -8.53 -2.68
C LYS A 122 -6.67 -9.94 -2.16
N ILE A 123 -7.88 -10.22 -1.70
CA ILE A 123 -8.47 -11.53 -1.48
C ILE A 123 -9.60 -11.70 -2.49
N ASP A 124 -9.94 -12.93 -2.87
CA ASP A 124 -11.08 -13.18 -3.76
C ASP A 124 -12.38 -12.67 -3.11
N SER A 125 -13.24 -12.02 -3.90
CA SER A 125 -14.45 -11.32 -3.40
C SER A 125 -15.43 -12.22 -2.65
N GLY A 126 -15.42 -13.53 -2.91
CA GLY A 126 -16.22 -14.51 -2.18
C GLY A 126 -15.64 -14.94 -0.83
N ASP A 127 -14.39 -14.62 -0.56
CA ASP A 127 -13.64 -15.04 0.62
C ASP A 127 -13.45 -13.90 1.62
N GLU A 128 -13.20 -12.68 1.16
CA GLU A 128 -12.96 -11.52 2.02
C GLU A 128 -14.20 -11.25 2.89
N GLY A 129 -13.99 -11.13 4.18
CA GLY A 129 -15.04 -10.95 5.17
C GLY A 129 -15.80 -12.24 5.56
N ARG A 130 -15.44 -13.40 5.00
CA ARG A 130 -16.10 -14.70 5.26
C ARG A 130 -15.15 -15.79 5.74
N THR A 131 -14.10 -16.04 4.96
CA THR A 131 -13.11 -17.10 5.24
C THR A 131 -11.76 -16.52 5.59
N ALA A 132 -11.48 -15.30 5.14
CA ALA A 132 -10.26 -14.54 5.44
C ALA A 132 -10.57 -13.04 5.45
N TRP A 133 -9.67 -12.26 6.04
CA TRP A 133 -9.74 -10.81 6.10
C TRP A 133 -8.42 -10.22 5.60
N ARG A 134 -8.48 -9.11 4.93
CA ARG A 134 -7.29 -8.37 4.51
C ARG A 134 -6.79 -7.51 5.66
N PHE A 135 -5.48 -7.50 5.88
CA PHE A 135 -4.81 -6.61 6.84
C PHE A 135 -3.69 -5.85 6.12
N PHE A 136 -4.03 -5.28 4.97
CA PHE A 136 -3.11 -4.55 4.09
C PHE A 136 -3.90 -3.68 3.12
N ALA A 137 -3.27 -2.59 2.63
CA ALA A 137 -3.90 -1.69 1.65
C ALA A 137 -4.21 -2.39 0.32
N SER A 138 -5.39 -2.15 -0.21
CA SER A 138 -5.77 -2.59 -1.56
C SER A 138 -5.28 -1.62 -2.65
N ALA A 139 -5.52 -1.98 -3.90
CA ALA A 139 -5.36 -1.07 -5.03
C ALA A 139 -6.38 0.07 -4.96
N GLU A 140 -7.59 -0.26 -4.55
CA GLU A 140 -8.69 0.68 -4.33
C GLU A 140 -8.33 1.72 -3.27
N ASP A 141 -7.78 1.32 -2.10
CA ASP A 141 -7.32 2.23 -1.05
C ASP A 141 -6.24 3.21 -1.56
N GLN A 142 -5.32 2.73 -2.42
CA GLN A 142 -4.28 3.57 -3.01
C GLN A 142 -4.87 4.60 -3.98
N VAL A 143 -5.78 4.16 -4.83
CA VAL A 143 -6.46 5.02 -5.81
C VAL A 143 -7.36 6.04 -5.10
N ASP A 144 -8.05 5.65 -4.02
CA ASP A 144 -8.83 6.56 -3.18
C ASP A 144 -7.97 7.71 -2.61
N ALA A 145 -6.75 7.41 -2.16
CA ALA A 145 -5.84 8.42 -1.66
C ALA A 145 -5.39 9.40 -2.76
N VAL A 146 -5.08 8.88 -3.96
CA VAL A 146 -4.71 9.70 -5.13
C VAL A 146 -5.89 10.55 -5.61
N ALA A 147 -7.07 9.95 -5.78
CA ALA A 147 -8.28 10.67 -6.22
C ALA A 147 -8.74 11.72 -5.19
N GLY A 148 -8.52 11.43 -3.89
CA GLY A 148 -8.72 12.39 -2.82
C GLY A 148 -7.80 13.60 -2.96
N LEU A 149 -6.50 13.38 -3.22
CA LEU A 149 -5.54 14.46 -3.43
C LEU A 149 -5.90 15.30 -4.68
N VAL A 150 -6.25 14.66 -5.81
CA VAL A 150 -6.69 15.34 -7.03
C VAL A 150 -7.85 16.29 -6.74
N ASN A 151 -8.86 15.83 -5.99
CA ASN A 151 -9.98 16.65 -5.58
C ASN A 151 -9.56 17.81 -4.65
N ASP A 152 -8.72 17.54 -3.65
CA ASP A 152 -8.26 18.53 -2.67
C ASP A 152 -7.42 19.65 -3.29
N LEU A 153 -6.69 19.35 -4.36
CA LEU A 153 -5.90 20.32 -5.14
C LEU A 153 -6.74 21.04 -6.22
N GLY A 154 -8.01 20.69 -6.40
CA GLY A 154 -8.88 21.28 -7.43
C GLY A 154 -8.46 20.93 -8.86
N ILE A 155 -7.73 19.83 -9.07
CA ILE A 155 -7.26 19.37 -10.38
C ILE A 155 -8.47 18.89 -11.20
N ARG A 156 -8.54 19.28 -12.47
CA ARG A 156 -9.64 18.96 -13.40
C ARG A 156 -9.25 18.05 -14.55
N SER A 157 -7.95 17.93 -14.83
CA SER A 157 -7.41 17.09 -15.89
C SER A 157 -6.20 16.31 -15.38
N VAL A 158 -6.26 14.99 -15.46
CA VAL A 158 -5.21 14.08 -15.01
C VAL A 158 -4.68 13.28 -16.18
N GLY A 159 -3.35 13.23 -16.32
CA GLY A 159 -2.68 12.28 -17.19
C GLY A 159 -2.46 10.95 -16.48
N ALA A 160 -2.46 9.84 -17.20
CA ALA A 160 -1.86 8.59 -16.76
C ALA A 160 -0.75 8.20 -17.72
N PHE A 161 0.45 7.98 -17.18
CA PHE A 161 1.61 7.62 -18.00
C PHE A 161 2.24 6.33 -17.44
N TYR A 162 2.08 5.21 -18.16
CA TYR A 162 2.32 3.89 -17.61
C TYR A 162 2.77 2.87 -18.66
N PRO A 163 3.49 1.80 -18.24
CA PRO A 163 3.84 0.68 -19.11
C PRO A 163 2.61 -0.21 -19.36
N MET A 164 2.16 -0.30 -20.63
CA MET A 164 0.99 -1.09 -21.01
C MET A 164 1.18 -2.60 -20.79
N SER A 165 2.42 -3.08 -20.79
CA SER A 165 2.75 -4.50 -20.56
C SER A 165 2.63 -4.93 -19.09
N ASP A 166 2.54 -3.99 -18.14
CA ASP A 166 2.41 -4.28 -16.72
C ASP A 166 0.95 -4.30 -16.28
N SER A 167 0.45 -5.46 -15.89
CA SER A 167 -0.94 -5.66 -15.48
C SER A 167 -1.33 -4.87 -14.21
N PHE A 168 -0.38 -4.63 -13.31
CA PHE A 168 -0.60 -3.78 -12.13
C PHE A 168 -0.85 -2.33 -12.54
N SER A 169 0.02 -1.77 -13.38
CA SER A 169 -0.08 -0.39 -13.89
C SER A 169 -1.40 -0.16 -14.65
N VAL A 170 -1.77 -1.10 -15.52
CA VAL A 170 -3.06 -1.06 -16.24
C VAL A 170 -4.24 -1.08 -15.27
N ARG A 171 -4.23 -1.98 -14.28
CA ARG A 171 -5.30 -2.08 -13.28
C ARG A 171 -5.43 -0.79 -12.47
N MET A 172 -4.32 -0.25 -11.97
CA MET A 172 -4.31 0.99 -11.17
C MET A 172 -4.85 2.17 -11.97
N THR A 173 -4.46 2.27 -13.26
CA THR A 173 -4.97 3.30 -14.17
C THR A 173 -6.47 3.19 -14.38
N ASN A 174 -6.99 1.97 -14.63
CA ASN A 174 -8.43 1.74 -14.81
C ASN A 174 -9.25 2.11 -13.57
N LEU A 175 -8.76 1.76 -12.38
CA LEU A 175 -9.41 2.11 -11.12
C LEU A 175 -9.43 3.62 -10.89
N LEU A 176 -8.32 4.31 -11.15
CA LEU A 176 -8.27 5.77 -10.98
C LEU A 176 -9.20 6.47 -11.97
N GLU A 177 -9.20 6.06 -13.24
CA GLU A 177 -10.09 6.64 -14.25
C GLU A 177 -11.57 6.51 -13.85
N GLN A 178 -11.98 5.34 -13.38
CA GLN A 178 -13.34 5.13 -12.90
C GLN A 178 -13.70 6.11 -11.77
N GLN A 179 -12.84 6.24 -10.76
CA GLN A 179 -13.09 7.14 -9.63
C GLN A 179 -13.07 8.63 -10.01
N LEU A 180 -12.23 9.01 -10.98
CA LEU A 180 -12.17 10.39 -11.47
C LEU A 180 -13.40 10.72 -12.33
N ALA A 181 -13.87 9.77 -13.15
CA ALA A 181 -15.09 9.93 -13.95
C ALA A 181 -16.31 10.20 -13.07
N ASP A 182 -16.46 9.50 -11.94
CA ASP A 182 -17.54 9.73 -10.97
C ASP A 182 -17.52 11.16 -10.39
N LYS A 183 -16.37 11.86 -10.48
CA LYS A 183 -16.18 13.25 -10.02
C LYS A 183 -16.16 14.27 -11.16
N GLY A 184 -16.40 13.85 -12.40
CA GLY A 184 -16.35 14.70 -13.58
C GLY A 184 -14.95 15.21 -13.94
N ILE A 185 -13.90 14.48 -13.54
CA ILE A 185 -12.50 14.82 -13.82
C ILE A 185 -12.04 14.03 -15.04
N ALA A 186 -11.52 14.72 -16.06
CA ALA A 186 -11.03 14.10 -17.29
C ALA A 186 -9.71 13.35 -17.05
N MET A 187 -9.53 12.19 -17.69
CA MET A 187 -8.28 11.45 -17.67
C MET A 187 -7.75 11.18 -19.08
N HIS A 188 -6.49 11.52 -19.31
CA HIS A 188 -5.76 11.32 -20.56
C HIS A 188 -4.74 10.21 -20.38
N ARG A 189 -4.74 9.20 -21.26
CA ARG A 189 -3.82 8.06 -21.16
C ARG A 189 -2.70 8.16 -22.17
N ALA A 190 -1.49 7.94 -21.71
CA ALA A 190 -0.32 7.68 -22.53
C ALA A 190 0.44 6.46 -22.00
N THR A 191 1.03 5.68 -22.90
CA THR A 191 1.78 4.48 -22.52
C THR A 191 3.22 4.57 -23.01
N TYR A 192 4.11 3.86 -22.33
CA TYR A 192 5.52 3.79 -22.71
C TYR A 192 6.09 2.38 -22.57
N SER A 193 7.29 2.20 -23.15
CA SER A 193 8.16 1.07 -22.86
C SER A 193 9.44 1.60 -22.22
N SER A 194 9.84 1.03 -21.08
CA SER A 194 11.11 1.40 -20.41
C SER A 194 12.36 1.03 -21.23
N SER A 195 12.21 0.19 -22.24
CA SER A 195 13.26 -0.17 -23.19
C SER A 195 13.34 0.75 -24.44
N ASP A 196 12.39 1.70 -24.60
CA ASP A 196 12.32 2.65 -25.71
C ASP A 196 12.24 4.10 -25.20
N PRO A 197 13.39 4.74 -24.90
CA PRO A 197 13.40 6.13 -24.45
C PRO A 197 12.83 7.13 -25.46
N SER A 198 12.99 6.87 -26.77
CA SER A 198 12.48 7.75 -27.84
C SER A 198 10.95 7.70 -27.88
N GLY A 199 10.36 6.51 -27.83
CA GLY A 199 8.92 6.32 -27.74
C GLY A 199 8.35 6.90 -26.46
N MET A 200 9.08 6.80 -25.34
CA MET A 200 8.68 7.43 -24.07
C MET A 200 8.60 8.97 -24.22
N SER A 201 9.56 9.61 -24.86
CA SER A 201 9.55 11.06 -25.08
C SER A 201 8.39 11.51 -25.99
N LEU A 202 8.11 10.75 -27.06
CA LEU A 202 6.94 11.02 -27.92
C LEU A 202 5.62 10.89 -27.17
N SER A 203 5.48 9.88 -26.34
CA SER A 203 4.28 9.68 -25.50
C SER A 203 4.12 10.76 -24.44
N ALA A 204 5.21 11.22 -23.82
CA ALA A 204 5.22 12.36 -22.90
C ALA A 204 4.76 13.64 -23.59
N LYS A 205 5.23 13.90 -24.84
CA LYS A 205 4.80 15.04 -25.66
C LYS A 205 3.31 14.99 -25.98
N ALA A 206 2.77 13.80 -26.31
CA ALA A 206 1.34 13.64 -26.56
C ALA A 206 0.51 13.93 -25.31
N LEU A 207 0.99 13.53 -24.12
CA LEU A 207 0.34 13.83 -22.85
C LEU A 207 0.36 15.34 -22.54
N ALA A 208 1.49 16.01 -22.79
CA ALA A 208 1.64 17.45 -22.64
C ALA A 208 0.61 18.24 -23.47
N GLY A 209 0.36 17.80 -24.72
CA GLY A 209 -0.67 18.39 -25.58
C GLY A 209 -2.12 18.28 -25.03
N GLY A 210 -2.36 17.39 -24.06
CA GLY A 210 -3.66 17.21 -23.41
C GLY A 210 -3.99 18.20 -22.30
N GLN A 211 -3.13 19.20 -22.03
CA GLN A 211 -3.32 20.20 -20.97
C GLN A 211 -3.61 19.59 -19.58
N VAL A 212 -2.91 18.50 -19.25
CA VAL A 212 -3.07 17.84 -17.96
C VAL A 212 -2.46 18.70 -16.84
N GLU A 213 -3.02 18.59 -15.67
CA GLU A 213 -2.59 19.34 -14.47
C GLU A 213 -1.81 18.50 -13.48
N ALA A 214 -1.99 17.19 -13.55
CA ALA A 214 -1.25 16.20 -12.78
C ALA A 214 -1.10 14.93 -13.62
N VAL A 215 -0.14 14.08 -13.26
CA VAL A 215 0.09 12.81 -13.94
C VAL A 215 0.17 11.67 -12.93
N PHE A 216 -0.55 10.58 -13.20
CA PHE A 216 -0.48 9.34 -12.43
C PHE A 216 0.54 8.39 -13.06
N LEU A 217 1.48 7.92 -12.26
CA LEU A 217 2.63 7.12 -12.66
C LEU A 217 2.64 5.78 -11.89
N PRO A 218 1.74 4.82 -12.21
CA PRO A 218 1.62 3.56 -11.49
C PRO A 218 2.70 2.55 -11.91
N ASP A 219 3.94 2.91 -11.80
CA ASP A 219 5.08 2.06 -12.14
C ASP A 219 6.07 1.98 -10.96
N SER A 220 7.05 1.11 -11.09
CA SER A 220 8.13 0.95 -10.11
C SER A 220 9.02 2.19 -10.08
N TRP A 221 9.47 2.58 -8.87
CA TRP A 221 10.34 3.73 -8.67
C TRP A 221 11.57 3.77 -9.59
N LYS A 222 12.14 2.61 -9.94
CA LYS A 222 13.32 2.52 -10.81
C LYS A 222 13.14 3.18 -12.17
N ASN A 223 11.90 3.25 -12.69
CA ASN A 223 11.60 3.83 -14.01
C ASN A 223 11.24 5.31 -13.92
N ILE A 224 10.84 5.80 -12.74
CA ILE A 224 10.32 7.16 -12.53
C ILE A 224 11.31 8.27 -12.89
N PRO A 225 12.61 8.17 -12.58
CA PRO A 225 13.56 9.19 -13.02
C PRO A 225 13.58 9.41 -14.53
N GLY A 226 13.50 8.34 -15.34
CA GLY A 226 13.42 8.43 -16.79
C GLY A 226 12.10 9.04 -17.28
N VAL A 227 10.99 8.64 -16.66
CA VAL A 227 9.65 9.19 -16.94
C VAL A 227 9.59 10.68 -16.62
N HIS A 228 10.05 11.09 -15.44
CA HIS A 228 10.14 12.49 -15.02
C HIS A 228 10.97 13.31 -16.01
N SER A 229 12.17 12.81 -16.38
CA SER A 229 13.03 13.49 -17.36
C SER A 229 12.33 13.66 -18.70
N ALA A 230 11.55 12.67 -19.16
CA ALA A 230 10.80 12.78 -20.41
C ALA A 230 9.67 13.82 -20.34
N LEU A 231 8.98 13.93 -19.22
CA LEU A 231 7.96 14.95 -18.97
C LEU A 231 8.58 16.36 -18.95
N VAL A 232 9.62 16.57 -18.16
CA VAL A 232 10.31 17.87 -18.04
C VAL A 232 10.90 18.33 -19.38
N ALA A 233 11.51 17.41 -20.17
CA ALA A 233 12.04 17.72 -21.49
C ALA A 233 10.97 18.18 -22.49
N ASN A 234 9.69 17.88 -22.24
CA ASN A 234 8.54 18.33 -23.02
C ASN A 234 7.83 19.55 -22.40
N GLY A 235 8.43 20.20 -21.39
CA GLY A 235 7.92 21.42 -20.78
C GLY A 235 6.94 21.21 -19.62
N GLU A 236 6.79 19.97 -19.14
CA GLU A 236 5.84 19.59 -18.10
C GLU A 236 6.48 19.55 -16.70
N ASP A 237 7.21 20.60 -16.33
CA ASP A 237 7.89 20.74 -15.04
C ASP A 237 6.97 21.18 -13.89
N ALA A 238 5.73 21.56 -14.17
CA ALA A 238 4.72 21.99 -13.21
C ALA A 238 3.60 20.98 -12.95
N LEU A 239 3.74 19.73 -13.44
CA LEU A 239 2.81 18.66 -13.16
C LEU A 239 2.99 18.09 -11.73
N VAL A 240 1.86 17.81 -11.06
CA VAL A 240 1.90 16.98 -9.85
C VAL A 240 2.06 15.54 -10.28
N GLU A 241 3.19 14.92 -9.96
CA GLU A 241 3.50 13.53 -10.28
C GLU A 241 3.05 12.62 -9.15
N MET A 242 2.05 11.78 -9.41
CA MET A 242 1.39 10.94 -8.40
C MET A 242 1.74 9.48 -8.61
N GLY A 243 2.37 8.85 -7.62
CA GLY A 243 2.75 7.44 -7.65
C GLY A 243 1.83 6.50 -6.90
N THR A 244 2.35 5.31 -6.62
CA THR A 244 1.69 4.26 -5.84
C THR A 244 2.54 3.88 -4.62
N MET A 245 2.03 3.02 -3.74
CA MET A 245 2.80 2.47 -2.60
C MET A 245 4.06 1.69 -3.01
N LEU A 246 4.23 1.34 -4.29
CA LEU A 246 5.47 0.73 -4.77
C LEU A 246 6.69 1.64 -4.54
N TRP A 247 6.48 2.97 -4.48
CA TRP A 247 7.56 3.92 -4.26
C TRP A 247 8.00 4.01 -2.80
N ALA A 248 7.07 3.76 -1.86
CA ALA A 248 7.33 3.85 -0.42
C ALA A 248 8.54 3.01 0.02
N ASN A 249 8.70 1.80 -0.48
CA ASN A 249 9.84 0.92 -0.17
C ASN A 249 11.21 1.54 -0.52
N ASN A 250 11.23 2.44 -1.50
CA ASN A 250 12.45 3.12 -1.95
C ASN A 250 12.63 4.50 -1.33
N LEU A 251 11.54 5.19 -1.00
CA LEU A 251 11.55 6.59 -0.61
C LEU A 251 11.39 6.81 0.89
N ASP A 252 10.62 5.97 1.60
CA ASP A 252 10.28 6.24 3.00
C ASP A 252 11.46 6.16 3.97
N ASN A 253 12.45 5.31 3.69
CA ASN A 253 13.54 5.03 4.64
C ASN A 253 14.94 5.43 4.18
N LYS A 254 15.13 5.68 2.88
CA LYS A 254 16.49 5.85 2.34
C LYS A 254 16.87 7.30 2.12
N GLY A 255 15.87 8.19 2.14
CA GLY A 255 16.05 9.53 1.64
C GLY A 255 16.31 9.55 0.11
N LEU A 256 16.07 10.67 -0.49
CA LEU A 256 16.34 10.91 -1.89
C LEU A 256 17.27 12.12 -1.99
N PRO A 257 18.58 11.91 -2.25
CA PRO A 257 19.54 13.02 -2.37
C PRO A 257 19.12 14.06 -3.42
N SER A 258 18.44 13.62 -4.48
CA SER A 258 17.87 14.48 -5.53
C SER A 258 16.42 14.89 -5.28
N ALA A 259 15.93 14.87 -4.03
CA ALA A 259 14.52 15.21 -3.73
C ALA A 259 14.11 16.59 -4.26
N SER A 260 15.01 17.56 -4.28
CA SER A 260 14.79 18.90 -4.87
C SER A 260 14.52 18.88 -6.37
N SER A 261 14.93 17.83 -7.08
CA SER A 261 14.63 17.63 -8.50
C SER A 261 13.19 17.14 -8.74
N TYR A 262 12.47 16.75 -7.68
CA TYR A 262 11.11 16.21 -7.75
C TYR A 262 10.16 17.01 -6.85
N PRO A 263 10.02 18.32 -7.04
CA PRO A 263 9.33 19.19 -6.09
C PRO A 263 7.82 18.94 -6.00
N LEU A 264 7.22 18.33 -7.02
CA LEU A 264 5.79 18.04 -7.12
C LEU A 264 5.48 16.53 -7.10
N LEU A 265 6.46 15.70 -6.73
CA LEU A 265 6.25 14.25 -6.66
C LEU A 265 5.60 13.86 -5.36
N VAL A 266 4.53 13.05 -5.44
CA VAL A 266 3.74 12.56 -4.30
C VAL A 266 3.38 11.10 -4.46
N TYR A 267 3.20 10.38 -3.35
CA TYR A 267 2.82 8.96 -3.39
C TYR A 267 2.07 8.55 -2.12
N PRO A 268 1.15 7.56 -2.18
CA PRO A 268 0.51 7.02 -1.01
C PRO A 268 1.46 6.11 -0.23
N SER A 269 1.41 6.18 1.11
CA SER A 269 2.11 5.28 2.02
C SER A 269 1.21 4.90 3.18
N ASN A 270 1.41 3.71 3.71
CA ASN A 270 0.75 3.28 4.94
C ASN A 270 1.53 3.63 6.21
N PHE A 271 2.70 4.25 6.11
CA PHE A 271 3.56 4.53 7.26
C PHE A 271 4.14 5.94 7.20
N VAL A 272 4.04 6.66 8.32
CA VAL A 272 4.66 7.98 8.52
C VAL A 272 5.51 7.90 9.78
N ARG A 273 6.82 7.97 9.62
CA ARG A 273 7.79 7.82 10.72
C ARG A 273 7.54 8.80 11.87
N SER A 274 7.23 10.06 11.56
CA SER A 274 6.99 11.10 12.58
C SER A 274 5.69 10.90 13.38
N MET A 275 4.77 10.05 12.90
CA MET A 275 3.50 9.73 13.57
C MET A 275 3.55 8.38 14.29
N ALA A 276 4.59 7.59 14.07
CA ALA A 276 4.74 6.27 14.65
C ALA A 276 5.08 6.35 16.15
N PRO A 277 4.75 5.31 16.94
CA PRO A 277 5.25 5.18 18.31
C PRO A 277 6.77 5.29 18.37
N ALA A 278 7.30 5.84 19.47
CA ALA A 278 8.73 6.14 19.61
C ALA A 278 9.65 4.94 19.29
N GLN A 279 9.22 3.73 19.64
CA GLN A 279 9.96 2.49 19.38
C GLN A 279 10.09 2.17 17.88
N LEU A 280 9.09 2.55 17.07
CA LEU A 280 9.12 2.39 15.61
C LEU A 280 9.66 3.62 14.89
N ALA A 281 9.54 4.79 15.47
CA ALA A 281 10.09 6.03 14.91
C ALA A 281 11.63 6.02 14.91
N SER A 282 12.26 5.31 15.86
CA SER A 282 13.70 5.08 15.96
C SER A 282 14.12 3.76 15.33
N GLY A 283 15.40 3.58 15.03
CA GLY A 283 16.00 2.27 14.71
C GLY A 283 15.80 1.75 13.28
N GLY A 284 15.45 2.59 12.30
CA GLY A 284 15.37 2.16 10.90
C GLY A 284 14.19 1.21 10.59
N HIS A 285 13.12 1.32 11.36
CA HIS A 285 11.85 0.63 11.10
C HIS A 285 11.11 1.25 9.91
N ASP A 286 10.28 0.46 9.25
CA ASP A 286 9.47 0.88 8.11
C ASP A 286 8.01 0.38 8.19
N GLY A 287 7.25 0.56 7.12
CA GLY A 287 5.86 0.14 7.06
C GLY A 287 5.66 -1.38 7.26
N TRP A 288 6.66 -2.21 6.94
CA TRP A 288 6.58 -3.65 7.19
C TRP A 288 6.74 -3.99 8.67
N ASP A 289 7.61 -3.26 9.39
CA ASP A 289 7.71 -3.36 10.86
C ASP A 289 6.39 -2.91 11.51
N ALA A 290 5.84 -1.79 11.05
CA ALA A 290 4.58 -1.27 11.54
C ALA A 290 3.43 -2.25 11.32
N LEU A 291 3.40 -2.93 10.16
CA LEU A 291 2.42 -3.99 9.85
C LEU A 291 2.46 -5.13 10.88
N GLY A 292 3.65 -5.65 11.16
CA GLY A 292 3.83 -6.72 12.15
C GLY A 292 3.46 -6.28 13.56
N TYR A 293 3.87 -5.08 13.94
CA TYR A 293 3.57 -4.46 15.23
C TYR A 293 2.06 -4.28 15.44
N ASP A 294 1.38 -3.68 14.46
CA ASP A 294 -0.05 -3.43 14.54
C ASP A 294 -0.85 -4.72 14.48
N PHE A 295 -0.41 -5.69 13.67
CA PHE A 295 -1.12 -6.96 13.58
C PHE A 295 -1.15 -7.71 14.91
N VAL A 296 -0.05 -7.79 15.64
CA VAL A 296 0.00 -8.46 16.95
C VAL A 296 -0.88 -7.74 17.97
N ARG A 297 -0.88 -6.40 17.99
CA ARG A 297 -1.75 -5.61 18.85
C ARG A 297 -3.23 -5.79 18.50
N PHE A 298 -3.56 -5.79 17.22
CA PHE A 298 -4.90 -6.09 16.72
C PHE A 298 -5.35 -7.50 17.12
N ALA A 299 -4.53 -8.52 16.85
CA ALA A 299 -4.83 -9.91 17.16
C ALA A 299 -5.04 -10.14 18.66
N SER A 300 -4.28 -9.44 19.53
CA SER A 300 -4.45 -9.51 20.97
C SER A 300 -5.81 -8.97 21.45
N ARG A 301 -6.39 -8.01 20.70
CA ARG A 301 -7.70 -7.42 21.00
C ARG A 301 -8.88 -8.27 20.54
N LEU A 302 -8.65 -9.24 19.65
CA LEU A 302 -9.72 -10.16 19.21
C LEU A 302 -10.16 -11.10 20.32
N HIS A 303 -9.30 -11.38 21.32
CA HIS A 303 -9.56 -12.30 22.44
C HIS A 303 -10.13 -13.65 21.99
N MET A 304 -9.65 -14.18 20.87
CA MET A 304 -10.17 -15.42 20.28
C MET A 304 -9.46 -16.64 20.82
N THR A 305 -10.23 -17.56 21.39
CA THR A 305 -9.77 -18.89 21.80
C THR A 305 -10.21 -19.98 20.80
N GLN A 306 -11.13 -19.66 19.93
CA GLN A 306 -11.63 -20.54 18.86
C GLN A 306 -12.02 -19.73 17.62
N ARG A 307 -12.07 -20.40 16.47
CA ARG A 307 -12.55 -19.76 15.26
C ARG A 307 -14.04 -19.40 15.38
N VAL A 308 -14.36 -18.18 15.02
CA VAL A 308 -15.73 -17.71 14.81
C VAL A 308 -15.94 -17.38 13.32
N SER A 309 -17.17 -17.31 12.88
CA SER A 309 -17.49 -17.10 11.46
C SER A 309 -18.56 -16.03 11.26
N GLY A 310 -18.71 -15.58 10.01
CA GLY A 310 -19.76 -14.68 9.57
C GLY A 310 -19.81 -13.35 10.32
N SER A 311 -21.01 -12.87 10.60
CA SER A 311 -21.25 -11.56 11.22
C SER A 311 -20.62 -11.40 12.60
N GLN A 312 -20.51 -12.48 13.38
CA GLN A 312 -19.83 -12.45 14.68
C GLN A 312 -18.33 -12.14 14.51
N ALA A 313 -17.66 -12.81 13.56
CA ALA A 313 -16.25 -12.51 13.26
C ALA A 313 -16.08 -11.06 12.84
N ASN A 314 -16.90 -10.57 11.90
CA ASN A 314 -16.81 -9.20 11.39
C ASN A 314 -17.05 -8.16 12.50
N SER A 315 -17.96 -8.43 13.45
CA SER A 315 -18.19 -7.56 14.60
C SER A 315 -16.96 -7.45 15.51
N LEU A 316 -16.34 -8.60 15.86
CA LEU A 316 -15.13 -8.64 16.70
C LEU A 316 -13.95 -7.95 15.99
N ILE A 317 -13.78 -8.19 14.69
CA ILE A 317 -12.73 -7.59 13.86
C ILE A 317 -12.88 -6.07 13.82
N ARG A 318 -14.08 -5.55 13.58
CA ARG A 318 -14.34 -4.10 13.62
C ARG A 318 -14.03 -3.51 14.98
N GLN A 319 -14.42 -4.17 16.07
CA GLN A 319 -14.12 -3.69 17.42
C GLN A 319 -12.62 -3.71 17.72
N ALA A 320 -11.91 -4.77 17.33
CA ALA A 320 -10.46 -4.85 17.49
C ALA A 320 -9.72 -3.77 16.71
N ALA A 321 -10.23 -3.39 15.52
CA ALA A 321 -9.68 -2.33 14.70
C ALA A 321 -9.87 -0.91 15.27
N LEU A 322 -10.69 -0.73 16.31
CA LEU A 322 -10.78 0.53 17.06
C LEU A 322 -9.56 0.72 17.97
N MET A 323 -8.39 0.82 17.38
CA MET A 323 -7.13 1.04 18.09
C MET A 323 -6.29 2.12 17.38
N ASN A 324 -5.31 2.67 18.09
CA ASN A 324 -4.31 3.52 17.46
C ASN A 324 -3.29 2.66 16.71
N PHE A 325 -3.28 2.75 15.39
CA PHE A 325 -2.33 2.08 14.54
C PHE A 325 -1.01 2.85 14.48
N ALA A 326 0.09 2.13 14.32
CA ALA A 326 1.39 2.70 13.98
C ALA A 326 1.49 2.99 12.48
N GLN A 327 0.76 2.23 11.68
CA GLN A 327 0.53 2.51 10.26
C GLN A 327 -0.79 3.28 10.05
N ALA A 328 -1.11 3.58 8.79
CA ALA A 328 -2.40 4.13 8.40
C ALA A 328 -3.54 3.24 8.92
N PRO A 329 -4.58 3.81 9.55
CA PRO A 329 -5.63 3.03 10.18
C PRO A 329 -6.33 2.10 9.19
N ILE A 330 -6.56 0.86 9.62
CA ILE A 330 -7.40 -0.11 8.90
C ILE A 330 -8.76 -0.14 9.60
N SER A 331 -9.81 -0.03 8.82
CA SER A 331 -11.19 -0.22 9.26
C SER A 331 -11.86 -1.35 8.48
N TYR A 332 -12.94 -1.89 9.00
CA TYR A 332 -13.71 -2.95 8.34
C TYR A 332 -15.18 -2.55 8.28
N ASP A 333 -15.81 -2.78 7.14
CA ASP A 333 -17.24 -2.58 6.98
C ASP A 333 -18.06 -3.73 7.61
N ASN A 334 -19.39 -3.70 7.46
CA ASN A 334 -20.27 -4.73 7.99
C ASN A 334 -20.07 -6.09 7.32
N ALA A 335 -19.62 -6.11 6.07
CA ALA A 335 -19.30 -7.33 5.33
C ALA A 335 -17.92 -7.91 5.72
N GLY A 336 -17.11 -7.17 6.47
CA GLY A 336 -15.74 -7.54 6.84
C GLY A 336 -14.71 -7.19 5.77
N ILE A 337 -15.05 -6.32 4.83
CA ILE A 337 -14.12 -5.79 3.84
C ILE A 337 -13.24 -4.74 4.49
N ALA A 338 -11.93 -4.86 4.30
CA ALA A 338 -10.97 -3.93 4.87
C ALA A 338 -10.81 -2.67 4.00
N HIS A 339 -10.67 -1.52 4.66
CA HIS A 339 -10.35 -0.23 4.07
C HIS A 339 -9.19 0.41 4.84
N GLN A 340 -8.17 0.90 4.14
CA GLN A 340 -7.04 1.59 4.75
C GLN A 340 -6.92 3.02 4.23
N LYS A 341 -7.02 4.00 5.13
CA LYS A 341 -6.88 5.42 4.78
C LYS A 341 -5.39 5.79 4.73
N LEU A 342 -4.80 5.73 3.54
CA LEU A 342 -3.38 5.99 3.32
C LEU A 342 -3.01 7.47 3.50
N PHE A 343 -1.76 7.71 3.86
CA PHE A 343 -1.15 9.03 3.90
C PHE A 343 -0.58 9.39 2.53
N MET A 344 -0.72 10.65 2.11
CA MET A 344 0.03 11.15 0.96
C MET A 344 1.37 11.69 1.42
N MET A 345 2.45 11.28 0.75
CA MET A 345 3.83 11.56 1.10
C MET A 345 4.54 12.32 0.00
N GLN A 346 5.60 13.04 0.37
CA GLN A 346 6.60 13.59 -0.55
C GLN A 346 7.97 13.03 -0.21
N PRO A 347 8.87 12.83 -1.20
CA PRO A 347 10.27 12.47 -0.94
C PRO A 347 11.01 13.64 -0.28
N SER A 348 11.97 13.30 0.59
CA SER A 348 12.90 14.25 1.17
C SER A 348 14.31 13.66 1.25
N LEU A 349 15.30 14.46 1.64
CA LEU A 349 16.67 13.98 1.88
C LEU A 349 16.77 12.87 2.93
N GLN A 350 15.81 12.81 3.85
CA GLN A 350 15.83 11.88 4.99
C GLN A 350 14.83 10.73 4.86
N GLY A 351 14.03 10.72 3.80
CA GLY A 351 12.96 9.74 3.58
C GLY A 351 11.65 10.41 3.19
N GLY A 352 10.56 9.65 3.23
CA GLY A 352 9.21 10.18 2.98
C GLY A 352 8.76 11.09 4.13
N ILE A 353 8.20 12.23 3.79
CA ILE A 353 7.53 13.15 4.73
C ILE A 353 6.07 13.29 4.37
N LEU A 354 5.24 13.54 5.39
CA LEU A 354 3.82 13.79 5.17
C LEU A 354 3.63 15.00 4.26
N LEU A 355 2.80 14.86 3.23
CA LEU A 355 2.51 15.91 2.27
C LEU A 355 1.91 17.15 2.95
N ASN A 356 2.53 18.31 2.72
CA ASN A 356 1.92 19.61 2.99
C ASN A 356 1.29 20.15 1.70
N LYS A 357 -0.06 20.10 1.63
CA LYS A 357 -0.80 20.50 0.43
C LYS A 357 -0.61 21.98 0.06
N SER A 358 -0.52 22.88 1.04
CA SER A 358 -0.32 24.32 0.78
C SER A 358 1.08 24.59 0.20
N THR A 359 2.11 23.92 0.71
CA THR A 359 3.45 23.99 0.16
C THR A 359 3.50 23.43 -1.27
N LEU A 360 2.85 22.30 -1.52
CA LEU A 360 2.76 21.70 -2.86
C LEU A 360 2.09 22.67 -3.85
N GLN A 361 0.96 23.28 -3.45
CA GLN A 361 0.25 24.25 -4.29
C GLN A 361 1.08 25.51 -4.58
N SER A 362 1.76 26.07 -3.58
CA SER A 362 2.62 27.25 -3.77
C SER A 362 3.82 26.92 -4.69
N THR A 363 4.46 25.77 -4.51
CA THR A 363 5.55 25.30 -5.39
C THR A 363 5.05 25.12 -6.83
N ARG A 364 3.87 24.51 -7.01
CA ARG A 364 3.26 24.34 -8.34
C ARG A 364 2.98 25.70 -9.01
N SER A 365 2.44 26.67 -8.27
CA SER A 365 2.17 28.01 -8.80
C SER A 365 3.45 28.70 -9.25
N SER A 366 4.51 28.67 -8.42
CA SER A 366 5.79 29.26 -8.78
C SER A 366 6.43 28.61 -10.02
N LEU A 367 6.30 27.31 -10.18
CA LEU A 367 6.79 26.60 -11.38
C LEU A 367 6.00 26.98 -12.63
N LYS A 368 4.66 27.09 -12.53
CA LYS A 368 3.82 27.58 -13.64
C LYS A 368 4.17 29.00 -14.08
N GLU A 369 4.37 29.91 -13.13
CA GLU A 369 4.78 31.29 -13.41
C GLU A 369 6.15 31.33 -14.09
N GLY A 370 7.12 30.56 -13.59
CA GLY A 370 8.44 30.45 -14.20
C GLY A 370 8.41 29.83 -15.61
N ALA A 371 7.53 28.84 -15.85
CA ALA A 371 7.34 28.26 -17.18
C ALA A 371 6.74 29.29 -18.17
N ALA A 372 5.73 30.05 -17.74
CA ALA A 372 5.12 31.09 -18.56
C ALA A 372 6.11 32.19 -18.93
N GLU A 373 6.96 32.62 -17.98
CA GLU A 373 8.00 33.62 -18.23
C GLU A 373 9.04 33.13 -19.22
N ARG A 374 9.51 31.85 -19.08
CA ARG A 374 10.41 31.24 -20.05
C ARG A 374 9.87 31.23 -21.49
N LEU A 375 8.58 30.88 -21.63
CA LEU A 375 7.90 30.86 -22.94
C LEU A 375 7.80 32.27 -23.53
N LYS A 376 7.52 33.30 -22.73
CA LYS A 376 7.45 34.67 -23.14
C LYS A 376 8.84 35.16 -23.64
N GLN A 377 9.89 34.93 -22.88
CA GLN A 377 11.28 35.30 -23.28
C GLN A 377 11.72 34.57 -24.55
N GLN A 378 11.33 33.30 -24.75
CA GLN A 378 11.62 32.58 -25.98
C GLN A 378 10.84 33.14 -27.18
N ALA A 379 9.59 33.58 -26.99
CA ALA A 379 8.82 34.23 -28.07
C ALA A 379 9.39 35.57 -28.45
N GLU A 380 9.77 36.40 -27.46
CA GLU A 380 10.41 37.69 -27.68
C GLU A 380 11.76 37.54 -28.47
N LYS A 381 12.60 36.56 -28.05
CA LYS A 381 13.87 36.28 -28.75
C LYS A 381 13.68 35.83 -30.20
N ARG A 382 12.66 35.01 -30.47
CA ARG A 382 12.34 34.59 -31.85
C ARG A 382 11.84 35.74 -32.70
N GLN A 383 11.13 36.72 -32.14
CA GLN A 383 10.70 37.90 -32.84
C GLN A 383 11.88 38.81 -33.17
N GLU A 384 12.84 39.01 -32.27
CA GLU A 384 14.07 39.76 -32.50
C GLU A 384 14.95 39.11 -33.59
N GLU A 385 15.12 37.78 -33.54
CA GLU A 385 15.87 37.04 -34.55
C GLU A 385 15.18 37.09 -35.94
N GLY A 386 13.82 37.06 -35.97
CA GLY A 386 13.05 37.15 -37.19
C GLY A 386 13.06 38.53 -37.85
N THR A 387 13.14 39.63 -37.08
CA THR A 387 13.28 41.00 -37.58
C THR A 387 14.67 41.31 -38.07
N GLY A 388 15.69 40.75 -37.42
CA GLY A 388 17.11 40.93 -37.88
C GLY A 388 17.40 40.22 -39.22
N ALA A 389 16.68 39.15 -39.54
CA ALA A 389 16.84 38.44 -40.83
C ALA A 389 16.14 39.13 -41.99
N ALA A 390 15.19 40.04 -41.75
CA ALA A 390 14.46 40.78 -42.78
C ALA A 390 15.23 42.05 -43.27
N GLU A 391 16.14 42.60 -42.46
CA GLU A 391 16.90 43.80 -42.83
C GLU A 391 18.23 43.50 -43.56
N GLY A 392 18.64 42.20 -43.61
CA GLY A 392 19.94 41.80 -44.23
C GLY A 392 19.87 41.35 -45.70
N GLY A 393 18.75 41.39 -46.35
CA GLY A 393 18.59 40.82 -47.68
C GLY A 393 17.88 41.69 -48.69
N ILE A 394 18.54 42.68 -49.32
CA ILE A 394 18.36 43.06 -50.73
C ILE A 394 19.51 44.04 -51.11
N SER A 395 20.64 43.48 -51.55
CA SER A 395 21.53 44.13 -52.46
C SER A 395 21.68 43.22 -53.68
N ALA A 396 20.75 43.29 -54.61
CA ALA A 396 20.84 42.65 -55.92
C ALA A 396 21.58 43.54 -56.82
N GLU A 397 22.86 43.21 -57.12
CA GLU A 397 23.55 43.75 -58.31
C GLU A 397 22.92 43.23 -59.61
N PRO A 398 22.70 44.11 -60.63
CA PRO A 398 22.20 43.66 -61.93
C PRO A 398 23.34 43.06 -62.76
N GLY A 399 23.43 41.72 -62.69
CA GLY A 399 24.38 40.97 -63.56
C GLY A 399 23.89 40.89 -65.00
N THR A 400 24.67 41.45 -65.93
CA THR A 400 24.57 41.45 -67.37
C THR A 400 24.25 40.08 -67.98
N ALA A 401 23.19 40.05 -68.81
CA ALA A 401 22.88 38.96 -69.73
C ALA A 401 23.93 38.84 -70.84
N GLN A 402 24.64 37.73 -70.93
CA GLN A 402 25.32 37.27 -72.12
C GLN A 402 24.59 36.09 -72.75
N ALA A 403 24.05 36.35 -73.92
CA ALA A 403 23.52 35.35 -74.84
C ALA A 403 24.70 34.50 -75.38
N ALA A 404 24.53 33.17 -75.28
CA ALA A 404 25.35 32.25 -76.11
C ALA A 404 24.36 31.27 -76.79
N THR A 405 24.32 31.45 -78.09
CA THR A 405 23.75 30.54 -79.09
C THR A 405 24.69 29.36 -79.30
N LEU A 406 24.27 28.17 -79.18
CA LEU A 406 24.38 27.02 -80.09
C LEU A 406 23.88 25.73 -79.34
#